data_d24f5b72aabacc78df8da1e4a9f86263
#
_entry.id   d24f5b72aabacc78df8da1e4a9f86263
#
_cell.length_a   1.000
_cell.length_b   1.000
_cell.length_c   1.000
_cell.angle_alpha   90.00
_cell.angle_beta   90.00
_cell.angle_gamma   90.00
#
_symmetry.space_group_name_H-M   'P 1'
#
loop_
_entity.id
_entity.type
_entity.pdbx_description
1 polymer ?
#
loop_
_entity_poly.entity_id
_entity_poly.type
_entity_poly.pdbx_seq_one_letter_code
_entity_poly.pdbx_strand_id
1 'polypeptide(L)'
;MFSWTYALLLLPLMRAGVKRAINRAGQWQKETIIIGSGKNAMEAYAALQSEEILGYNVQAFISLDDEPHQESVNGVPVITWKDINWQTMDRDNTQFIVATEFEQKVVRDKWLKFLSKMKCRSISVIPTLRGVPLYGTDMSFIFSHEVMILCVSNNLAKRSSRFLKRTFDVVVASLLLLFLAPVFGLLCWMVKRDGGNAIYGHERIGQDGVKFKCLKFRSMVTNSQEVLQNLLATSAEARAEWDRDFKLKNDPRITKIGGFLRKTSLDELPQLWNVIRGEMSLVGPRPVIEAELERYAGDVDYYLMAKPGMTGLWQVSGRNDIDYDTRVYFDSWYVKNWAL
;
A
#
# COMPACT_ATOMS: atom_id res chain seq x y z
N MET A 1 -31.98 -2.78 -18.29
CA MET A 1 -30.49 -2.96 -18.24
C MET A 1 -29.77 -1.83 -17.48
N PHE A 2 -30.14 -0.56 -17.68
CA PHE A 2 -29.49 0.59 -17.02
C PHE A 2 -29.64 0.67 -15.50
N SER A 3 -30.70 0.11 -14.89
CA SER A 3 -30.91 0.21 -13.44
C SER A 3 -29.91 -0.60 -12.60
N TRP A 4 -29.41 -1.72 -13.12
CA TRP A 4 -28.41 -2.53 -12.41
C TRP A 4 -27.01 -1.92 -12.42
N THR A 5 -26.64 -1.23 -13.50
CA THR A 5 -25.36 -0.50 -13.57
C THR A 5 -25.33 0.70 -12.62
N TYR A 6 -26.46 1.42 -12.51
CA TYR A 6 -26.60 2.49 -11.51
C TYR A 6 -26.58 1.96 -10.08
N ALA A 7 -27.21 0.82 -9.82
CA ALA A 7 -27.18 0.19 -8.50
C ALA A 7 -25.77 -0.25 -8.09
N LEU A 8 -24.98 -0.83 -9.00
CA LEU A 8 -23.61 -1.24 -8.76
C LEU A 8 -22.67 -0.07 -8.42
N LEU A 9 -22.92 1.12 -8.98
CA LEU A 9 -22.13 2.32 -8.70
C LEU A 9 -22.65 3.11 -7.49
N LEU A 10 -23.97 3.25 -7.35
CA LEU A 10 -24.59 4.04 -6.29
C LEU A 10 -24.57 3.35 -4.93
N LEU A 11 -24.78 2.03 -4.86
CA LEU A 11 -24.80 1.31 -3.59
C LEU A 11 -23.50 1.42 -2.79
N PRO A 12 -22.29 1.25 -3.37
CA PRO A 12 -21.04 1.45 -2.63
C PRO A 12 -20.86 2.90 -2.16
N LEU A 13 -21.22 3.87 -3.01
CA LEU A 13 -21.11 5.30 -2.68
C LEU A 13 -22.09 5.70 -1.57
N MET A 14 -23.35 5.25 -1.66
CA MET A 14 -24.34 5.47 -0.61
C MET A 14 -23.94 4.79 0.70
N ARG A 15 -23.44 3.55 0.64
CA ARG A 15 -22.91 2.84 1.82
C ARG A 15 -21.77 3.60 2.48
N ALA A 16 -20.83 4.11 1.69
CA ALA A 16 -19.72 4.93 2.19
C ALA A 16 -20.22 6.26 2.78
N GLY A 17 -21.19 6.91 2.14
CA GLY A 17 -21.80 8.14 2.61
C GLY A 17 -22.57 7.97 3.92
N VAL A 18 -23.39 6.93 4.00
CA VAL A 18 -24.16 6.59 5.21
C VAL A 18 -23.22 6.25 6.38
N LYS A 19 -22.19 5.43 6.13
CA LYS A 19 -21.18 5.13 7.17
C LYS A 19 -20.49 6.39 7.69
N ARG A 20 -20.08 7.30 6.79
CA ARG A 20 -19.47 8.57 7.19
C ARG A 20 -20.41 9.46 7.98
N ALA A 21 -21.69 9.51 7.60
CA ALA A 21 -22.70 10.29 8.31
C ALA A 21 -22.96 9.74 9.72
N ILE A 22 -23.11 8.42 9.87
CA ILE A 22 -23.30 7.75 11.15
C ILE A 22 -22.06 7.88 12.05
N ASN A 23 -20.85 7.81 11.46
CA ASN A 23 -19.60 8.01 12.20
C ASN A 23 -19.49 9.45 12.74
N ARG A 24 -19.85 10.46 11.92
CA ARG A 24 -19.91 11.86 12.37
C ARG A 24 -20.96 12.11 13.46
N ALA A 25 -22.02 11.34 13.50
CA ALA A 25 -23.03 11.38 14.54
C ALA A 25 -22.62 10.64 15.83
N GLY A 26 -21.41 10.04 15.88
CA GLY A 26 -20.90 9.29 17.04
C GLY A 26 -21.61 7.94 17.28
N GLN A 27 -22.57 7.57 16.44
CA GLN A 27 -23.39 6.35 16.64
C GLN A 27 -22.77 5.08 16.07
N TRP A 28 -21.65 5.21 15.32
CA TRP A 28 -20.94 4.07 14.72
C TRP A 28 -19.78 3.55 15.59
N GLN A 29 -19.39 4.31 16.61
CA GLN A 29 -18.25 3.97 17.43
C GLN A 29 -18.62 2.90 18.47
N LYS A 30 -17.86 1.79 18.47
CA LYS A 30 -17.90 0.78 19.52
C LYS A 30 -16.84 1.06 20.55
N GLU A 31 -17.21 1.19 21.79
CA GLU A 31 -16.25 1.22 22.88
C GLU A 31 -15.41 -0.04 22.84
N THR A 32 -14.10 0.14 22.82
CA THR A 32 -13.15 -0.95 22.59
C THR A 32 -12.13 -1.00 23.72
N ILE A 33 -11.86 -2.17 24.21
CA ILE A 33 -10.81 -2.42 25.21
C ILE A 33 -9.82 -3.42 24.62
N ILE A 34 -8.54 -3.06 24.66
CA ILE A 34 -7.46 -3.91 24.17
C ILE A 34 -6.83 -4.63 25.36
N ILE A 35 -6.79 -5.95 25.32
CA ILE A 35 -6.16 -6.79 26.34
C ILE A 35 -4.74 -7.11 25.89
N GLY A 36 -3.79 -6.56 26.60
CA GLY A 36 -2.36 -6.52 26.30
C GLY A 36 -1.86 -5.09 26.26
N SER A 37 -0.61 -4.86 26.63
CA SER A 37 0.08 -3.56 26.59
C SER A 37 1.44 -3.64 25.90
N GLY A 38 1.76 -4.80 25.28
CA GLY A 38 2.98 -5.05 24.56
C GLY A 38 2.96 -4.53 23.11
N LYS A 39 3.99 -4.90 22.35
CA LYS A 39 4.19 -4.47 20.96
C LYS A 39 2.99 -4.82 20.06
N ASN A 40 2.42 -6.03 20.23
CA ASN A 40 1.27 -6.45 19.43
C ASN A 40 0.03 -5.58 19.69
N ALA A 41 -0.21 -5.21 20.95
CA ALA A 41 -1.32 -4.34 21.34
C ALA A 41 -1.15 -2.91 20.83
N MET A 42 0.08 -2.36 20.87
CA MET A 42 0.38 -1.02 20.35
C MET A 42 0.17 -0.95 18.83
N GLU A 43 0.61 -1.96 18.09
CA GLU A 43 0.44 -2.00 16.64
C GLU A 43 -1.02 -2.26 16.25
N ALA A 44 -1.75 -3.07 17.04
CA ALA A 44 -3.19 -3.21 16.89
C ALA A 44 -3.90 -1.87 17.05
N TYR A 45 -3.53 -1.11 18.08
CA TYR A 45 -4.07 0.24 18.30
C TYR A 45 -3.78 1.18 17.15
N ALA A 46 -2.52 1.23 16.69
CA ALA A 46 -2.14 2.08 15.57
C ALA A 46 -2.92 1.74 14.29
N ALA A 47 -3.12 0.44 14.00
CA ALA A 47 -3.93 -0.03 12.88
C ALA A 47 -5.39 0.37 13.02
N LEU A 48 -5.99 0.26 14.20
CA LEU A 48 -7.38 0.65 14.45
C LEU A 48 -7.57 2.17 14.34
N GLN A 49 -6.58 2.96 14.74
CA GLN A 49 -6.60 4.43 14.62
C GLN A 49 -6.45 4.88 13.16
N SER A 50 -5.65 4.19 12.36
CA SER A 50 -5.48 4.53 10.93
C SER A 50 -6.76 4.28 10.11
N GLU A 51 -7.65 3.42 10.59
CA GLU A 51 -8.88 3.01 9.90
C GLU A 51 -10.13 3.45 10.66
N GLU A 52 -10.36 4.77 10.77
CA GLU A 52 -11.52 5.37 11.46
C GLU A 52 -12.87 4.79 11.02
N ILE A 53 -12.95 4.29 9.76
CA ILE A 53 -14.16 3.70 9.17
C ILE A 53 -14.59 2.41 9.88
N LEU A 54 -13.66 1.74 10.60
CA LEU A 54 -13.96 0.54 11.37
C LEU A 54 -14.80 0.84 12.62
N GLY A 55 -14.76 2.09 13.11
CA GLY A 55 -15.59 2.55 14.21
C GLY A 55 -15.17 2.02 15.58
N TYR A 56 -13.91 1.65 15.78
CA TYR A 56 -13.40 1.26 17.08
C TYR A 56 -12.89 2.48 17.85
N ASN A 57 -13.45 2.70 19.03
CA ASN A 57 -13.02 3.77 19.95
C ASN A 57 -12.33 3.14 21.17
N VAL A 58 -11.00 3.12 21.15
CA VAL A 58 -10.23 2.45 22.19
C VAL A 58 -10.22 3.31 23.46
N GLN A 59 -10.83 2.79 24.53
CA GLN A 59 -11.00 3.45 25.81
C GLN A 59 -9.88 3.13 26.79
N ALA A 60 -9.35 1.91 26.73
CA ALA A 60 -8.30 1.46 27.64
C ALA A 60 -7.53 0.27 27.09
N PHE A 61 -6.30 0.12 27.59
CA PHE A 61 -5.54 -1.11 27.53
C PHE A 61 -5.63 -1.83 28.87
N ILE A 62 -5.71 -3.16 28.84
CA ILE A 62 -5.59 -3.98 30.07
C ILE A 62 -4.18 -4.54 30.11
N SER A 63 -3.42 -4.17 31.13
CA SER A 63 -2.13 -4.79 31.41
C SER A 63 -2.32 -6.27 31.75
N LEU A 64 -1.43 -7.10 31.24
CA LEU A 64 -1.38 -8.53 31.58
C LEU A 64 -0.65 -8.76 32.91
N ASP A 65 0.14 -7.77 33.34
CA ASP A 65 0.87 -7.75 34.59
C ASP A 65 0.01 -7.10 35.69
N ASP A 66 0.23 -7.50 36.93
CA ASP A 66 -0.50 -6.95 38.10
C ASP A 66 -0.21 -5.46 38.32
N GLU A 67 0.94 -4.95 37.83
CA GLU A 67 1.31 -3.55 37.84
C GLU A 67 1.63 -3.11 36.40
N PRO A 68 0.96 -2.11 35.86
CA PRO A 68 1.25 -1.62 34.50
C PRO A 68 2.61 -0.90 34.49
N HIS A 69 3.48 -1.26 33.58
CA HIS A 69 4.78 -0.59 33.38
C HIS A 69 4.64 0.85 32.86
N GLN A 70 3.46 1.23 32.35
CA GLN A 70 3.14 2.57 31.87
C GLN A 70 1.70 2.92 32.24
N GLU A 71 1.47 4.15 32.69
CA GLU A 71 0.13 4.63 33.06
C GLU A 71 -0.76 4.87 31.84
N SER A 72 -0.16 5.20 30.70
CA SER A 72 -0.89 5.43 29.45
C SER A 72 -0.03 5.13 28.23
N VAL A 73 -0.68 4.76 27.11
CA VAL A 73 -0.08 4.56 25.79
C VAL A 73 -0.80 5.45 24.81
N ASN A 74 -0.10 6.40 24.20
CA ASN A 74 -0.65 7.37 23.24
C ASN A 74 -1.90 8.12 23.79
N GLY A 75 -1.92 8.44 25.08
CA GLY A 75 -3.03 9.13 25.72
C GLY A 75 -4.20 8.23 26.14
N VAL A 76 -4.15 6.93 25.86
CA VAL A 76 -5.13 5.95 26.29
C VAL A 76 -4.65 5.29 27.58
N PRO A 77 -5.44 5.24 28.66
CA PRO A 77 -5.02 4.69 29.94
C PRO A 77 -4.73 3.19 29.87
N VAL A 78 -3.71 2.76 30.58
CA VAL A 78 -3.40 1.34 30.83
C VAL A 78 -3.87 1.02 32.23
N ILE A 79 -4.85 0.13 32.33
CA ILE A 79 -5.50 -0.26 33.57
C ILE A 79 -5.22 -1.73 33.87
N THR A 80 -5.37 -2.13 35.14
CA THR A 80 -5.34 -3.54 35.49
C THR A 80 -6.71 -4.16 35.37
N TRP A 81 -6.78 -5.47 35.31
CA TRP A 81 -8.05 -6.18 35.26
C TRP A 81 -8.90 -5.97 36.53
N LYS A 82 -8.28 -5.58 37.66
CA LYS A 82 -8.90 -5.28 38.95
C LYS A 82 -9.63 -3.94 38.95
N ASP A 83 -9.19 -3.00 38.10
CA ASP A 83 -9.76 -1.65 38.02
C ASP A 83 -11.06 -1.62 37.23
N ILE A 84 -11.39 -2.70 36.52
CA ILE A 84 -12.58 -2.79 35.73
C ILE A 84 -13.77 -3.23 36.59
N ASN A 85 -14.81 -2.42 36.62
CA ASN A 85 -16.07 -2.83 37.20
C ASN A 85 -16.89 -3.69 36.21
N TRP A 86 -16.62 -4.99 36.22
CA TRP A 86 -17.26 -5.97 35.34
C TRP A 86 -18.77 -6.09 35.52
N GLN A 87 -19.34 -5.57 36.61
CA GLN A 87 -20.79 -5.63 36.87
C GLN A 87 -21.55 -4.51 36.18
N THR A 88 -20.94 -3.30 36.08
CA THR A 88 -21.58 -2.12 35.50
C THR A 88 -21.22 -1.90 34.02
N MET A 89 -20.24 -2.65 33.51
CA MET A 89 -19.76 -2.54 32.14
C MET A 89 -20.81 -3.05 31.15
N ASP A 90 -21.04 -2.30 30.08
CA ASP A 90 -21.90 -2.72 28.96
C ASP A 90 -21.18 -3.78 28.10
N ARG A 91 -21.35 -5.05 28.47
CA ARG A 91 -20.68 -6.19 27.82
C ARG A 91 -21.23 -6.51 26.43
N ASP A 92 -22.43 -6.04 26.14
CA ASP A 92 -23.09 -6.29 24.86
C ASP A 92 -22.56 -5.35 23.77
N ASN A 93 -22.24 -4.10 24.13
CA ASN A 93 -21.79 -3.09 23.19
C ASN A 93 -20.26 -2.86 23.23
N THR A 94 -19.56 -3.36 24.26
CA THR A 94 -18.09 -3.25 24.33
C THR A 94 -17.41 -4.32 23.49
N GLN A 95 -16.46 -3.90 22.66
CA GLN A 95 -15.59 -4.78 21.90
C GLN A 95 -14.32 -5.08 22.71
N PHE A 96 -14.04 -6.35 22.94
CA PHE A 96 -12.79 -6.79 23.54
C PHE A 96 -11.84 -7.31 22.47
N ILE A 97 -10.62 -6.78 22.44
CA ILE A 97 -9.58 -7.20 21.51
C ILE A 97 -8.42 -7.79 22.29
N VAL A 98 -8.21 -9.09 22.16
CA VAL A 98 -7.08 -9.77 22.80
C VAL A 98 -5.86 -9.69 21.87
N ALA A 99 -4.90 -8.86 22.23
CA ALA A 99 -3.68 -8.57 21.48
C ALA A 99 -2.43 -8.88 22.34
N THR A 100 -2.26 -10.15 22.66
CA THR A 100 -1.12 -10.64 23.45
C THR A 100 0.08 -10.97 22.57
N GLU A 101 1.26 -11.07 23.14
CA GLU A 101 2.46 -11.52 22.44
C GLU A 101 2.42 -13.04 22.16
N PHE A 102 3.30 -13.49 21.27
CA PHE A 102 3.32 -14.91 20.82
C PHE A 102 3.57 -15.88 21.98
N GLU A 103 4.48 -15.54 22.88
CA GLU A 103 4.84 -16.37 24.03
C GLU A 103 3.74 -16.42 25.11
N GLN A 104 2.78 -15.51 25.06
CA GLN A 104 1.71 -15.36 26.06
C GLN A 104 0.46 -16.21 25.77
N LYS A 105 0.62 -17.36 25.10
CA LYS A 105 -0.50 -18.24 24.73
C LYS A 105 -1.38 -18.61 25.92
N VAL A 106 -0.78 -19.00 27.05
CA VAL A 106 -1.52 -19.39 28.26
C VAL A 106 -2.35 -18.26 28.83
N VAL A 107 -1.81 -17.04 28.80
CA VAL A 107 -2.50 -15.83 29.27
C VAL A 107 -3.65 -15.49 28.33
N ARG A 108 -3.43 -15.55 27.02
CA ARG A 108 -4.48 -15.36 26.01
C ARG A 108 -5.65 -16.29 26.23
N ASP A 109 -5.38 -17.58 26.39
CA ASP A 109 -6.42 -18.62 26.55
C ASP A 109 -7.20 -18.43 27.86
N LYS A 110 -6.53 -18.00 28.96
CA LYS A 110 -7.19 -17.60 30.21
C LYS A 110 -8.15 -16.41 29.99
N TRP A 111 -7.72 -15.37 29.26
CA TRP A 111 -8.55 -14.21 28.97
C TRP A 111 -9.75 -14.55 28.10
N LEU A 112 -9.58 -15.36 27.07
CA LEU A 112 -10.69 -15.82 26.23
C LEU A 112 -11.72 -16.60 27.05
N LYS A 113 -11.26 -17.48 27.92
CA LYS A 113 -12.12 -18.24 28.82
C LYS A 113 -12.86 -17.36 29.82
N PHE A 114 -12.17 -16.35 30.37
CA PHE A 114 -12.77 -15.37 31.27
C PHE A 114 -13.84 -14.53 30.58
N LEU A 115 -13.54 -13.92 29.43
CA LEU A 115 -14.49 -13.10 28.67
C LEU A 115 -15.73 -13.92 28.22
N SER A 116 -15.53 -15.16 27.81
CA SER A 116 -16.61 -16.08 27.46
C SER A 116 -17.50 -16.40 28.66
N LYS A 117 -16.89 -16.64 29.85
CA LYS A 117 -17.62 -16.86 31.11
C LYS A 117 -18.41 -15.64 31.54
N MET A 118 -17.86 -14.45 31.29
CA MET A 118 -18.52 -13.17 31.55
C MET A 118 -19.62 -12.83 30.53
N LYS A 119 -19.83 -13.70 29.53
CA LYS A 119 -20.81 -13.55 28.44
C LYS A 119 -20.59 -12.29 27.62
N CYS A 120 -19.34 -11.84 27.44
CA CYS A 120 -19.02 -10.74 26.53
C CYS A 120 -19.37 -11.15 25.10
N ARG A 121 -20.12 -10.31 24.39
CA ARG A 121 -20.69 -10.64 23.09
C ARG A 121 -19.70 -10.47 21.93
N SER A 122 -18.82 -9.48 22.03
CA SER A 122 -17.89 -9.11 20.96
C SER A 122 -16.45 -9.31 21.42
N ILE A 123 -15.85 -10.44 21.02
CA ILE A 123 -14.45 -10.78 21.35
C ILE A 123 -13.70 -10.99 20.04
N SER A 124 -12.57 -10.34 19.87
CA SER A 124 -11.65 -10.53 18.74
C SER A 124 -10.25 -10.87 19.25
N VAL A 125 -9.52 -11.63 18.47
CA VAL A 125 -8.11 -11.94 18.76
C VAL A 125 -7.26 -11.40 17.63
N ILE A 126 -6.22 -10.66 17.95
CA ILE A 126 -5.21 -10.24 16.97
C ILE A 126 -4.00 -11.15 17.14
N PRO A 127 -3.80 -12.10 16.21
CA PRO A 127 -2.65 -13.00 16.26
C PRO A 127 -1.37 -12.25 15.83
N THR A 128 -0.23 -12.70 16.33
CA THR A 128 1.10 -12.19 15.95
C THR A 128 1.58 -12.79 14.61
N LEU A 129 0.74 -12.73 13.57
CA LEU A 129 1.02 -13.30 12.24
C LEU A 129 1.41 -12.19 11.24
N ARG A 130 2.50 -11.49 11.52
CA ARG A 130 2.96 -10.41 10.65
C ARG A 130 3.73 -10.93 9.45
N GLY A 131 3.57 -10.22 8.31
CA GLY A 131 4.24 -10.58 7.07
C GLY A 131 3.65 -11.78 6.34
N VAL A 132 2.64 -12.44 6.91
CA VAL A 132 1.87 -13.48 6.21
C VAL A 132 0.91 -12.79 5.22
N PRO A 133 0.90 -13.19 3.94
CA PRO A 133 -0.07 -12.69 2.99
C PRO A 133 -1.48 -13.02 3.46
N LEU A 134 -2.33 -12.00 3.63
CA LEU A 134 -3.69 -12.19 4.13
C LEU A 134 -4.71 -12.36 2.99
N TYR A 135 -4.40 -11.81 1.82
CA TYR A 135 -5.29 -11.87 0.67
C TYR A 135 -5.19 -13.24 -0.03
N GLY A 136 -6.33 -13.89 -0.17
CA GLY A 136 -6.38 -15.25 -0.75
C GLY A 136 -5.87 -16.33 0.19
N THR A 137 -5.84 -16.06 1.50
CA THR A 137 -5.52 -17.08 2.52
C THR A 137 -6.81 -17.75 2.95
N ASP A 138 -6.88 -19.05 2.75
CA ASP A 138 -7.97 -19.89 3.26
C ASP A 138 -7.63 -20.37 4.66
N MET A 139 -8.60 -20.31 5.56
CA MET A 139 -8.48 -20.84 6.92
C MET A 139 -9.16 -22.19 7.01
N SER A 140 -8.43 -23.18 7.45
CA SER A 140 -8.97 -24.50 7.80
C SER A 140 -8.64 -24.86 9.26
N PHE A 141 -9.49 -25.67 9.88
CA PHE A 141 -9.34 -26.05 11.27
C PHE A 141 -9.27 -27.56 11.41
N ILE A 142 -8.31 -28.04 12.18
CA ILE A 142 -8.25 -29.43 12.62
C ILE A 142 -8.80 -29.47 14.05
N PHE A 143 -10.10 -29.75 14.18
CA PHE A 143 -10.81 -29.69 15.46
C PHE A 143 -10.25 -30.64 16.52
N SER A 144 -9.76 -31.80 16.11
CA SER A 144 -9.19 -32.80 17.03
C SER A 144 -7.95 -32.33 17.80
N HIS A 145 -7.24 -31.33 17.26
CA HIS A 145 -5.99 -30.82 17.83
C HIS A 145 -6.03 -29.30 18.06
N GLU A 146 -7.18 -28.66 17.86
CA GLU A 146 -7.35 -27.20 17.96
C GLU A 146 -6.32 -26.42 17.12
N VAL A 147 -5.94 -26.97 15.97
CA VAL A 147 -4.93 -26.37 15.07
C VAL A 147 -5.63 -25.62 13.95
N MET A 148 -5.25 -24.36 13.79
CA MET A 148 -5.63 -23.53 12.64
C MET A 148 -4.54 -23.61 11.58
N ILE A 149 -4.92 -23.94 10.36
CA ILE A 149 -4.04 -23.96 9.18
C ILE A 149 -4.38 -22.75 8.31
N LEU A 150 -3.41 -21.91 8.06
CA LEU A 150 -3.51 -20.82 7.10
C LEU A 150 -2.91 -21.26 5.77
N CYS A 151 -3.76 -21.52 4.79
CA CYS A 151 -3.34 -21.90 3.44
C CYS A 151 -3.05 -20.65 2.63
N VAL A 152 -1.79 -20.23 2.57
CA VAL A 152 -1.36 -19.06 1.81
C VAL A 152 -1.35 -19.38 0.32
N SER A 153 -2.22 -18.76 -0.45
CA SER A 153 -2.28 -18.91 -1.90
C SER A 153 -1.30 -18.00 -2.60
N ASN A 154 -0.31 -18.56 -3.27
CA ASN A 154 0.56 -17.79 -4.17
C ASN A 154 -0.08 -17.68 -5.57
N ASN A 155 -0.88 -16.63 -5.78
CA ASN A 155 -1.58 -16.43 -7.05
C ASN A 155 -0.63 -16.08 -8.20
N LEU A 156 0.55 -15.48 -7.93
CA LEU A 156 1.59 -15.24 -8.94
C LEU A 156 2.14 -16.55 -9.53
N ALA A 157 2.11 -17.65 -8.77
CA ALA A 157 2.52 -18.96 -9.25
C ALA A 157 1.46 -19.63 -10.14
N LYS A 158 0.17 -19.26 -10.01
CA LYS A 158 -0.92 -19.85 -10.79
C LYS A 158 -0.87 -19.42 -12.25
N ARG A 159 -0.77 -20.35 -13.18
CA ARG A 159 -0.73 -20.07 -14.63
C ARG A 159 -1.98 -19.35 -15.14
N SER A 160 -3.17 -19.74 -14.63
CA SER A 160 -4.44 -19.10 -14.98
C SER A 160 -4.49 -17.63 -14.61
N SER A 161 -4.09 -17.28 -13.39
CA SER A 161 -4.06 -15.90 -12.91
C SER A 161 -3.07 -15.05 -13.71
N ARG A 162 -1.89 -15.58 -14.00
CA ARG A 162 -0.90 -14.89 -14.86
C ARG A 162 -1.43 -14.67 -16.29
N PHE A 163 -2.10 -15.67 -16.85
CA PHE A 163 -2.70 -15.55 -18.19
C PHE A 163 -3.80 -14.48 -18.20
N LEU A 164 -4.72 -14.52 -17.24
CA LEU A 164 -5.81 -13.56 -17.14
C LEU A 164 -5.28 -12.13 -16.96
N LYS A 165 -4.33 -11.95 -16.06
CA LYS A 165 -3.66 -10.65 -15.85
C LYS A 165 -2.98 -10.14 -17.13
N ARG A 166 -2.26 -11.03 -17.82
CA ARG A 166 -1.58 -10.68 -19.07
C ARG A 166 -2.57 -10.28 -20.17
N THR A 167 -3.67 -11.02 -20.31
CA THR A 167 -4.74 -10.69 -21.27
C THR A 167 -5.35 -9.34 -20.95
N PHE A 168 -5.67 -9.09 -19.67
CA PHE A 168 -6.17 -7.80 -19.22
C PHE A 168 -5.19 -6.65 -19.55
N ASP A 169 -3.91 -6.81 -19.21
CA ASP A 169 -2.89 -5.81 -19.47
C ASP A 169 -2.77 -5.48 -20.97
N VAL A 170 -2.73 -6.50 -21.83
CA VAL A 170 -2.60 -6.31 -23.28
C VAL A 170 -3.85 -5.67 -23.87
N VAL A 171 -5.04 -6.15 -23.51
CA VAL A 171 -6.30 -5.63 -24.05
C VAL A 171 -6.47 -4.16 -23.64
N VAL A 172 -6.32 -3.86 -22.36
CA VAL A 172 -6.52 -2.48 -21.86
C VAL A 172 -5.44 -1.55 -22.40
N ALA A 173 -4.16 -1.95 -22.41
CA ALA A 173 -3.09 -1.12 -22.97
C ALA A 173 -3.28 -0.85 -24.47
N SER A 174 -3.73 -1.85 -25.25
CA SER A 174 -4.00 -1.68 -26.68
C SER A 174 -5.18 -0.74 -26.94
N LEU A 175 -6.27 -0.87 -26.19
CA LEU A 175 -7.42 0.02 -26.27
C LEU A 175 -7.03 1.45 -25.88
N LEU A 176 -6.25 1.64 -24.81
CA LEU A 176 -5.76 2.95 -24.41
C LEU A 176 -4.86 3.58 -25.47
N LEU A 177 -3.93 2.82 -26.05
CA LEU A 177 -3.08 3.31 -27.13
C LEU A 177 -3.90 3.72 -28.38
N LEU A 178 -4.89 2.92 -28.75
CA LEU A 178 -5.77 3.23 -29.87
C LEU A 178 -6.57 4.51 -29.61
N PHE A 179 -7.18 4.62 -28.44
CA PHE A 179 -7.99 5.79 -28.06
C PHE A 179 -7.15 7.06 -27.93
N LEU A 180 -5.96 6.94 -27.34
CA LEU A 180 -5.04 8.06 -27.13
C LEU A 180 -4.08 8.31 -28.31
N ALA A 181 -4.20 7.57 -29.42
CA ALA A 181 -3.31 7.73 -30.58
C ALA A 181 -3.24 9.18 -31.13
N PRO A 182 -4.35 9.94 -31.23
CA PRO A 182 -4.28 11.34 -31.65
C PRO A 182 -3.47 12.21 -30.67
N VAL A 183 -3.69 12.01 -29.37
CA VAL A 183 -2.96 12.72 -28.30
C VAL A 183 -1.47 12.36 -28.36
N PHE A 184 -1.18 11.06 -28.51
CA PHE A 184 0.19 10.56 -28.63
C PHE A 184 0.92 11.20 -29.83
N GLY A 185 0.27 11.25 -30.99
CA GLY A 185 0.82 11.91 -32.19
C GLY A 185 1.09 13.40 -31.97
N LEU A 186 0.14 14.12 -31.36
CA LEU A 186 0.30 15.53 -31.00
C LEU A 186 1.48 15.75 -30.05
N LEU A 187 1.58 14.96 -28.98
CA LEU A 187 2.69 15.05 -28.03
C LEU A 187 4.04 14.73 -28.67
N CYS A 188 4.10 13.69 -29.54
CA CYS A 188 5.29 13.39 -30.32
C CYS A 188 5.73 14.59 -31.17
N TRP A 189 4.79 15.23 -31.88
CA TRP A 189 5.06 16.41 -32.68
C TRP A 189 5.56 17.58 -31.84
N MET A 190 4.88 17.86 -30.72
CA MET A 190 5.28 18.96 -29.83
C MET A 190 6.68 18.75 -29.22
N VAL A 191 7.02 17.51 -28.79
CA VAL A 191 8.32 17.22 -28.20
C VAL A 191 9.44 17.23 -29.25
N LYS A 192 9.15 16.87 -30.51
CA LYS A 192 10.13 16.89 -31.60
C LYS A 192 10.51 18.31 -32.08
N ARG A 193 9.73 19.33 -31.75
CA ARG A 193 9.97 20.72 -32.23
C ARG A 193 11.33 21.28 -31.80
N ASP A 194 11.94 20.76 -30.77
CA ASP A 194 13.25 21.16 -30.30
C ASP A 194 14.41 20.29 -30.84
N GLY A 195 14.15 19.47 -31.86
CA GLY A 195 15.16 18.79 -32.67
C GLY A 195 15.66 17.45 -32.15
N GLY A 196 15.02 16.82 -31.17
CA GLY A 196 15.46 15.52 -30.66
C GLY A 196 14.40 14.41 -30.77
N ASN A 197 14.76 13.19 -30.36
CA ASN A 197 13.84 12.09 -30.31
C ASN A 197 12.73 12.36 -29.29
N ALA A 198 11.45 12.13 -29.69
CA ALA A 198 10.31 12.36 -28.80
C ALA A 198 10.28 11.37 -27.63
N ILE A 199 10.72 10.15 -27.85
CA ILE A 199 10.69 9.06 -26.87
C ILE A 199 12.12 8.66 -26.56
N TYR A 200 12.41 8.43 -25.30
CA TYR A 200 13.65 7.83 -24.80
C TYR A 200 13.36 6.67 -23.88
N GLY A 201 14.30 5.75 -23.75
CA GLY A 201 14.20 4.60 -22.86
C GLY A 201 15.24 4.73 -21.73
N HIS A 202 14.79 4.66 -20.49
CA HIS A 202 15.65 4.60 -19.32
C HIS A 202 15.75 3.15 -18.85
N GLU A 203 16.99 2.64 -18.67
CA GLU A 203 17.19 1.27 -18.22
C GLU A 203 16.62 1.07 -16.80
N ARG A 204 15.82 0.03 -16.65
CA ARG A 204 15.15 -0.36 -15.40
C ARG A 204 15.24 -1.87 -15.24
N ILE A 205 15.07 -2.32 -13.99
CA ILE A 205 15.02 -3.74 -13.66
C ILE A 205 13.57 -4.21 -13.72
N GLY A 206 13.34 -5.27 -14.47
CA GLY A 206 12.03 -5.92 -14.61
C GLY A 206 11.94 -7.21 -13.79
N GLN A 207 10.89 -7.98 -14.10
CA GLN A 207 10.69 -9.31 -13.52
C GLN A 207 11.92 -10.19 -13.76
N ASP A 208 12.23 -11.05 -12.78
CA ASP A 208 13.37 -11.98 -12.80
C ASP A 208 14.73 -11.28 -13.02
N GLY A 209 14.82 -9.98 -12.71
CA GLY A 209 16.05 -9.19 -12.86
C GLY A 209 16.39 -8.78 -14.28
N VAL A 210 15.49 -9.02 -15.24
CA VAL A 210 15.73 -8.70 -16.66
C VAL A 210 15.68 -7.19 -16.85
N LYS A 211 16.78 -6.63 -17.38
CA LYS A 211 16.86 -5.20 -17.71
C LYS A 211 16.01 -4.89 -18.94
N PHE A 212 15.27 -3.78 -18.89
CA PHE A 212 14.48 -3.29 -20.01
C PHE A 212 14.52 -1.77 -20.12
N LYS A 213 14.17 -1.23 -21.27
CA LYS A 213 14.08 0.22 -21.51
C LYS A 213 12.68 0.71 -21.19
N CYS A 214 12.49 1.31 -20.04
CA CYS A 214 11.26 1.98 -19.65
C CYS A 214 11.06 3.24 -20.51
N LEU A 215 10.08 3.24 -21.39
CA LEU A 215 9.85 4.28 -22.37
C LEU A 215 9.12 5.49 -21.78
N LYS A 216 9.61 6.69 -22.10
CA LYS A 216 8.99 7.96 -21.69
C LYS A 216 9.09 8.99 -22.80
N PHE A 217 8.17 9.96 -22.82
CA PHE A 217 8.40 11.17 -23.60
C PHE A 217 9.54 11.96 -23.01
N ARG A 218 10.36 12.54 -23.90
CA ARG A 218 11.45 13.42 -23.50
C ARG A 218 10.89 14.71 -22.91
N SER A 219 11.21 14.96 -21.66
CA SER A 219 10.81 16.14 -20.90
C SER A 219 11.96 17.12 -20.67
N MET A 220 13.17 16.78 -21.10
CA MET A 220 14.38 17.57 -20.93
C MET A 220 14.98 17.93 -22.30
N VAL A 221 15.81 18.97 -22.31
CA VAL A 221 16.60 19.40 -23.49
C VAL A 221 17.54 18.28 -23.95
N THR A 222 17.93 18.28 -25.23
CA THR A 222 18.78 17.24 -25.82
C THR A 222 20.15 17.14 -25.18
N ASN A 223 20.72 18.28 -24.77
CA ASN A 223 22.02 18.38 -24.09
C ASN A 223 21.89 18.43 -22.55
N SER A 224 20.91 17.75 -21.98
CA SER A 224 20.58 17.82 -20.54
C SER A 224 21.73 17.47 -19.60
N GLN A 225 22.66 16.59 -20.00
CA GLN A 225 23.84 16.24 -19.20
C GLN A 225 24.84 17.38 -19.13
N GLU A 226 25.11 18.02 -20.24
CA GLU A 226 26.00 19.17 -20.32
C GLU A 226 25.46 20.36 -19.49
N VAL A 227 24.16 20.63 -19.62
CA VAL A 227 23.49 21.68 -18.82
C VAL A 227 23.58 21.34 -17.33
N LEU A 228 23.42 20.09 -16.93
CA LEU A 228 23.57 19.69 -15.53
C LEU A 228 25.00 19.90 -15.04
N GLN A 229 26.00 19.42 -15.77
CA GLN A 229 27.41 19.56 -15.38
C GLN A 229 27.80 21.03 -15.21
N ASN A 230 27.40 21.89 -16.14
CA ASN A 230 27.63 23.31 -16.07
C ASN A 230 26.95 23.94 -14.85
N LEU A 231 25.69 23.55 -14.56
CA LEU A 231 24.99 24.06 -13.39
C LEU A 231 25.64 23.63 -12.07
N LEU A 232 26.05 22.36 -11.96
CA LEU A 232 26.72 21.84 -10.77
C LEU A 232 28.14 22.41 -10.59
N ALA A 233 28.79 22.86 -11.68
CA ALA A 233 30.08 23.54 -11.63
C ALA A 233 29.96 25.01 -11.19
N THR A 234 28.83 25.68 -11.51
CA THR A 234 28.65 27.11 -11.30
C THR A 234 27.85 27.45 -10.04
N SER A 235 27.02 26.56 -9.53
CA SER A 235 26.16 26.79 -8.36
C SER A 235 26.41 25.77 -7.26
N ALA A 236 26.97 26.24 -6.14
CA ALA A 236 27.15 25.40 -4.94
C ALA A 236 25.82 24.95 -4.33
N GLU A 237 24.77 25.78 -4.41
CA GLU A 237 23.43 25.44 -3.93
C GLU A 237 22.80 24.30 -4.74
N ALA A 238 22.89 24.37 -6.07
CA ALA A 238 22.42 23.31 -6.97
C ALA A 238 23.17 22.02 -6.75
N ARG A 239 24.49 22.08 -6.46
CA ARG A 239 25.30 20.92 -6.12
C ARG A 239 24.84 20.27 -4.80
N ALA A 240 24.63 21.05 -3.75
CA ALA A 240 24.16 20.55 -2.45
C ALA A 240 22.75 19.92 -2.54
N GLU A 241 21.87 20.53 -3.34
CA GLU A 241 20.52 19.99 -3.59
C GLU A 241 20.60 18.67 -4.38
N TRP A 242 21.45 18.59 -5.40
CA TRP A 242 21.66 17.41 -6.21
C TRP A 242 22.28 16.25 -5.41
N ASP A 243 23.29 16.52 -4.60
CA ASP A 243 23.97 15.49 -3.79
C ASP A 243 23.04 14.87 -2.73
N ARG A 244 22.03 15.65 -2.27
CA ARG A 244 21.05 15.16 -1.32
C ARG A 244 19.94 14.32 -1.95
N ASP A 245 19.33 14.81 -3.05
CA ASP A 245 18.05 14.27 -3.55
C ASP A 245 18.14 13.74 -5.00
N PHE A 246 19.24 13.91 -5.70
CA PHE A 246 19.41 13.70 -7.15
C PHE A 246 18.30 14.38 -7.98
N LYS A 247 17.74 15.46 -7.45
CA LYS A 247 16.68 16.26 -8.05
C LYS A 247 16.97 17.73 -7.78
N LEU A 248 16.47 18.58 -8.70
CA LEU A 248 16.50 20.03 -8.56
C LEU A 248 15.08 20.57 -8.55
N LYS A 249 14.75 21.47 -7.64
CA LYS A 249 13.43 22.12 -7.55
C LYS A 249 13.12 22.91 -8.83
N ASN A 250 14.11 23.69 -9.27
CA ASN A 250 14.04 24.48 -10.50
C ASN A 250 15.06 23.94 -11.51
N ASP A 251 14.75 22.81 -12.13
CA ASP A 251 15.64 22.13 -13.07
C ASP A 251 15.60 22.81 -14.45
N PRO A 252 16.66 23.55 -14.86
CA PRO A 252 16.70 24.28 -16.13
C PRO A 252 16.72 23.35 -17.35
N ARG A 253 16.95 22.07 -17.16
CA ARG A 253 16.90 21.06 -18.23
C ARG A 253 15.49 20.77 -18.69
N ILE A 254 14.49 21.05 -17.87
CA ILE A 254 13.09 20.74 -18.18
C ILE A 254 12.55 21.77 -19.18
N THR A 255 12.10 21.28 -20.35
CA THR A 255 11.44 22.14 -21.35
C THR A 255 10.06 22.57 -20.88
N LYS A 256 9.48 23.64 -21.45
CA LYS A 256 8.11 24.08 -21.13
C LYS A 256 7.09 22.97 -21.32
N ILE A 257 7.19 22.23 -22.45
CA ILE A 257 6.33 21.06 -22.71
C ILE A 257 6.65 19.91 -21.77
N GLY A 258 7.92 19.72 -21.42
CA GLY A 258 8.36 18.72 -20.46
C GLY A 258 7.78 18.95 -19.07
N GLY A 259 7.70 20.20 -18.63
CA GLY A 259 7.05 20.58 -17.37
C GLY A 259 5.55 20.21 -17.35
N PHE A 260 4.84 20.50 -18.45
CA PHE A 260 3.44 20.09 -18.62
C PHE A 260 3.30 18.57 -18.59
N LEU A 261 4.11 17.83 -19.35
CA LEU A 261 4.09 16.37 -19.42
C LEU A 261 4.29 15.74 -18.02
N ARG A 262 5.26 16.20 -17.25
CA ARG A 262 5.54 15.70 -15.88
C ARG A 262 4.41 16.01 -14.91
N LYS A 263 3.83 17.21 -14.99
CA LYS A 263 2.70 17.63 -14.12
C LYS A 263 1.46 16.77 -14.37
N THR A 264 1.23 16.37 -15.62
CA THR A 264 0.07 15.56 -16.03
C THR A 264 0.36 14.06 -16.08
N SER A 265 1.61 13.64 -15.85
CA SER A 265 2.08 12.25 -16.02
C SER A 265 1.92 11.71 -17.45
N LEU A 266 1.71 12.57 -18.44
CA LEU A 266 1.61 12.18 -19.85
C LEU A 266 2.96 11.75 -20.42
N ASP A 267 4.06 12.11 -19.79
CA ASP A 267 5.40 11.61 -20.13
C ASP A 267 5.52 10.09 -20.05
N GLU A 268 4.67 9.43 -19.29
CA GLU A 268 4.67 7.99 -19.07
C GLU A 268 3.81 7.20 -20.07
N LEU A 269 3.02 7.87 -20.94
CA LEU A 269 2.19 7.19 -21.93
C LEU A 269 2.93 6.16 -22.82
N PRO A 270 4.20 6.39 -23.24
CA PRO A 270 4.94 5.39 -24.01
C PRO A 270 5.15 4.04 -23.30
N GLN A 271 5.02 3.99 -21.99
CA GLN A 271 5.12 2.75 -21.20
C GLN A 271 3.97 1.77 -21.55
N LEU A 272 2.83 2.23 -22.10
CA LEU A 272 1.81 1.34 -22.64
C LEU A 272 2.39 0.36 -23.67
N TRP A 273 3.41 0.79 -24.42
CA TRP A 273 4.13 -0.09 -25.33
C TRP A 273 4.98 -1.14 -24.61
N ASN A 274 5.62 -0.78 -23.48
CA ASN A 274 6.31 -1.76 -22.64
C ASN A 274 5.32 -2.80 -22.06
N VAL A 275 4.09 -2.36 -21.70
CA VAL A 275 3.03 -3.28 -21.25
C VAL A 275 2.66 -4.26 -22.37
N ILE A 276 2.45 -3.79 -23.61
CA ILE A 276 2.13 -4.67 -24.74
C ILE A 276 3.28 -5.63 -25.05
N ARG A 277 4.53 -5.20 -24.93
CA ARG A 277 5.71 -6.06 -25.09
C ARG A 277 5.85 -7.09 -23.96
N GLY A 278 5.23 -6.86 -22.82
CA GLY A 278 5.31 -7.73 -21.65
C GLY A 278 6.48 -7.46 -20.72
N GLU A 279 7.15 -6.33 -20.91
CA GLU A 279 8.22 -5.85 -20.03
C GLU A 279 7.65 -5.21 -18.76
N MET A 280 6.43 -4.66 -18.87
CA MET A 280 5.68 -4.04 -17.78
C MET A 280 4.25 -4.58 -17.68
N SER A 281 3.57 -4.20 -16.62
CA SER A 281 2.14 -4.39 -16.35
C SER A 281 1.47 -3.02 -16.19
N LEU A 282 0.16 -2.93 -16.31
CA LEU A 282 -0.59 -1.73 -15.94
C LEU A 282 -0.47 -1.44 -14.45
N VAL A 283 -0.58 -2.48 -13.62
CA VAL A 283 -0.49 -2.38 -12.16
C VAL A 283 0.62 -3.29 -11.66
N GLY A 284 1.54 -2.76 -10.88
CA GLY A 284 2.69 -3.50 -10.34
C GLY A 284 3.62 -2.61 -9.52
N PRO A 285 4.73 -3.15 -8.99
CA PRO A 285 5.77 -2.39 -8.33
C PRO A 285 6.36 -1.31 -9.24
N ARG A 286 6.87 -0.24 -8.66
CA ARG A 286 7.52 0.83 -9.44
C ARG A 286 8.76 0.30 -10.17
N PRO A 287 8.97 0.64 -11.46
CA PRO A 287 10.21 0.29 -12.16
C PRO A 287 11.41 1.06 -11.56
N VAL A 288 12.35 0.33 -10.98
CA VAL A 288 13.55 0.87 -10.30
C VAL A 288 14.82 0.66 -11.11
N ILE A 289 15.84 1.44 -10.83
CA ILE A 289 17.20 1.23 -11.35
C ILE A 289 17.96 0.23 -10.46
N GLU A 290 19.05 -0.32 -10.96
CA GLU A 290 19.86 -1.31 -10.25
C GLU A 290 20.34 -0.81 -8.87
N ALA A 291 20.77 0.44 -8.79
CA ALA A 291 21.18 1.07 -7.54
C ALA A 291 20.06 1.22 -6.50
N GLU A 292 18.80 1.26 -6.94
CA GLU A 292 17.65 1.32 -6.04
C GLU A 292 17.30 -0.06 -5.45
N LEU A 293 17.72 -1.18 -6.06
CA LEU A 293 17.45 -2.53 -5.54
C LEU A 293 18.07 -2.75 -4.15
N GLU A 294 19.21 -2.16 -3.87
CA GLU A 294 19.86 -2.27 -2.55
C GLU A 294 18.94 -1.76 -1.43
N ARG A 295 18.08 -0.78 -1.74
CA ARG A 295 17.11 -0.23 -0.78
C ARG A 295 15.95 -1.17 -0.46
N TYR A 296 15.70 -2.19 -1.30
CA TYR A 296 14.69 -3.21 -1.02
C TYR A 296 15.18 -4.24 0.00
N ALA A 297 16.49 -4.28 0.28
CA ALA A 297 17.09 -5.16 1.28
C ALA A 297 16.54 -6.61 1.19
N GLY A 298 15.90 -7.12 2.24
CA GLY A 298 15.31 -8.46 2.26
C GLY A 298 14.07 -8.67 1.37
N ASP A 299 13.50 -7.60 0.82
CA ASP A 299 12.28 -7.67 -0.02
C ASP A 299 12.58 -7.65 -1.54
N VAL A 300 13.87 -7.67 -1.95
CA VAL A 300 14.29 -7.70 -3.37
C VAL A 300 13.63 -8.85 -4.12
N ASP A 301 13.59 -10.05 -3.53
CA ASP A 301 13.00 -11.22 -4.16
C ASP A 301 11.52 -11.01 -4.50
N TYR A 302 10.76 -10.34 -3.63
CA TYR A 302 9.37 -10.01 -3.92
C TYR A 302 9.25 -9.04 -5.09
N TYR A 303 10.09 -8.02 -5.15
CA TYR A 303 10.11 -7.11 -6.29
C TYR A 303 10.34 -7.85 -7.60
N LEU A 304 11.31 -8.76 -7.64
CA LEU A 304 11.69 -9.52 -8.83
C LEU A 304 10.63 -10.55 -9.27
N MET A 305 9.72 -10.96 -8.39
CA MET A 305 8.64 -11.90 -8.74
C MET A 305 7.57 -11.29 -9.65
N ALA A 306 7.43 -9.95 -9.68
CA ALA A 306 6.37 -9.28 -10.42
C ALA A 306 6.92 -8.39 -11.56
N LYS A 307 6.09 -8.16 -12.59
CA LYS A 307 6.40 -7.14 -13.59
C LYS A 307 6.20 -5.75 -13.00
N PRO A 308 7.13 -4.81 -13.22
CA PRO A 308 6.94 -3.43 -12.82
C PRO A 308 5.70 -2.84 -13.50
N GLY A 309 4.97 -1.99 -12.75
CA GLY A 309 3.74 -1.38 -13.19
C GLY A 309 3.90 0.04 -13.69
N MET A 310 2.96 0.48 -14.54
CA MET A 310 2.76 1.91 -14.84
C MET A 310 2.17 2.63 -13.63
N THR A 311 1.30 1.97 -12.90
CA THR A 311 0.79 2.40 -11.59
C THR A 311 1.02 1.32 -10.54
N GLY A 312 1.03 1.71 -9.28
CA GLY A 312 1.25 0.80 -8.16
C GLY A 312 0.52 1.26 -6.91
N LEU A 313 0.47 0.40 -5.91
CA LEU A 313 -0.25 0.65 -4.66
C LEU A 313 0.22 1.95 -3.98
N TRP A 314 1.53 2.21 -3.91
CA TRP A 314 2.08 3.42 -3.31
C TRP A 314 1.60 4.71 -4.02
N GLN A 315 1.36 4.66 -5.33
CA GLN A 315 0.90 5.83 -6.09
C GLN A 315 -0.52 6.25 -5.75
N VAL A 316 -1.37 5.29 -5.34
CA VAL A 316 -2.76 5.56 -4.94
C VAL A 316 -2.91 5.81 -3.43
N SER A 317 -1.87 5.45 -2.64
CA SER A 317 -1.89 5.55 -1.17
C SER A 317 -1.22 6.81 -0.60
N GLY A 318 -0.74 7.76 -1.43
CA GLY A 318 -0.16 9.02 -0.94
C GLY A 318 0.91 9.66 -1.82
N ARG A 319 1.30 9.00 -2.90
CA ARG A 319 2.16 9.52 -3.99
C ARG A 319 3.50 10.16 -3.55
N ASN A 320 3.51 11.47 -3.32
CA ASN A 320 4.75 12.23 -3.06
C ASN A 320 5.09 12.37 -1.58
N ASP A 321 4.11 12.13 -0.70
CA ASP A 321 4.23 12.36 0.74
C ASP A 321 4.70 11.10 1.49
N ILE A 322 4.98 10.02 0.75
CA ILE A 322 5.40 8.72 1.29
C ILE A 322 6.93 8.62 1.19
N ASP A 323 7.57 8.26 2.30
CA ASP A 323 8.99 7.95 2.37
C ASP A 323 9.35 6.71 1.52
N TYR A 324 10.65 6.49 1.32
CA TYR A 324 11.10 5.41 0.44
C TYR A 324 10.81 4.03 1.03
N ASP A 325 10.96 3.86 2.33
CA ASP A 325 10.75 2.57 3.00
C ASP A 325 9.27 2.15 2.95
N THR A 326 8.36 3.10 3.12
CA THR A 326 6.92 2.87 2.92
C THR A 326 6.60 2.50 1.46
N ARG A 327 7.30 3.03 0.46
CA ARG A 327 7.13 2.60 -0.94
C ARG A 327 7.56 1.15 -1.14
N VAL A 328 8.72 0.77 -0.60
CA VAL A 328 9.21 -0.62 -0.64
C VAL A 328 8.20 -1.55 0.02
N TYR A 329 7.66 -1.15 1.17
CA TYR A 329 6.60 -1.89 1.86
C TYR A 329 5.37 -2.09 0.96
N PHE A 330 4.86 -1.05 0.30
CA PHE A 330 3.69 -1.17 -0.57
C PHE A 330 3.95 -2.02 -1.81
N ASP A 331 5.15 -1.93 -2.40
CA ASP A 331 5.53 -2.77 -3.53
C ASP A 331 5.60 -4.25 -3.13
N SER A 332 6.24 -4.55 -1.98
CA SER A 332 6.32 -5.89 -1.42
C SER A 332 4.95 -6.41 -1.00
N TRP A 333 4.12 -5.56 -0.38
CA TRP A 333 2.76 -5.90 0.01
C TRP A 333 1.91 -6.27 -1.20
N TYR A 334 2.00 -5.49 -2.29
CA TYR A 334 1.31 -5.77 -3.54
C TYR A 334 1.65 -7.17 -4.07
N VAL A 335 2.93 -7.53 -4.07
CA VAL A 335 3.39 -8.83 -4.57
C VAL A 335 2.94 -9.98 -3.67
N LYS A 336 3.07 -9.81 -2.35
CA LYS A 336 2.64 -10.80 -1.34
C LYS A 336 1.13 -11.06 -1.40
N ASN A 337 0.34 -10.01 -1.61
CA ASN A 337 -1.12 -10.06 -1.60
C ASN A 337 -1.75 -9.98 -3.00
N TRP A 338 -0.98 -10.32 -4.03
CA TRP A 338 -1.43 -10.24 -5.40
C TRP A 338 -2.63 -11.16 -5.65
N ALA A 339 -3.78 -10.57 -5.99
CA ALA A 339 -5.02 -11.25 -6.33
C ALA A 339 -5.62 -10.58 -7.57
N LEU A 340 -6.24 -11.38 -8.44
CA LEU A 340 -7.11 -10.91 -9.50
C LEU A 340 -8.54 -11.08 -9.07
#